data_41e0707f92828b95212bbf36bf0c2449
#
_entry.id   41e0707f92828b95212bbf36bf0c2449
#
_cell.length_a   1.000
_cell.length_b   1.000
_cell.length_c   1.000
_cell.angle_alpha   90.00
_cell.angle_beta   90.00
_cell.angle_gamma   90.00
#
_symmetry.space_group_name_H-M   'P 1'
#
loop_
_entity.id
_entity.type
_entity.pdbx_description
1 polymer ?
#
loop_
_entity_poly.entity_id
_entity_poly.type
_entity_poly.pdbx_seq_one_letter_code
_entity_poly.pdbx_strand_id
1 'polypeptide(L)'
;MMRRKAILLFMMLVLVSLGTRAQQQVYFGDSMYVTTMAPLVVTPHGEDPALYILKQVAARAKENAKTLEFEATVRDVMGCRDMKILLNSLPKGIKFIMKIAMKMSGMWSLIDYFTGNKEVNVITECDMYFYRKKIQLERQQIMDADPEMTEKQVNALFKVTNFNPFTALYGDDRRWHPKEAKGFGFKVVGALEEDGEVIDVLSGQKDRTKVTIFVVEDSWGIKRVEYTHPMGTGILEAKNVGHDVYLPVSYRMRPNYTGLPADSLQKLIRKELNSGQKMKRTGRRIMKRVDKELDKNPDVSPNVTFSYKVNYRNVKK
;
A
#
# COMPACT_ATOMS: atom_id res chain seq x y z
N MET A 1 9.41 -19.64 -5.95
CA MET A 1 8.57 -18.65 -5.24
C MET A 1 9.30 -17.34 -4.96
N MET A 2 10.60 -17.31 -4.62
CA MET A 2 11.39 -16.08 -4.39
C MET A 2 11.50 -15.12 -5.59
N ARG A 3 11.59 -15.61 -6.82
CA ARG A 3 11.76 -14.76 -8.03
C ARG A 3 10.54 -13.87 -8.36
N ARG A 4 9.31 -14.29 -8.01
CA ARG A 4 8.09 -13.51 -8.26
C ARG A 4 7.95 -12.30 -7.32
N LYS A 5 8.35 -12.46 -6.05
CA LYS A 5 8.39 -11.36 -5.07
C LYS A 5 9.43 -10.29 -5.44
N ALA A 6 10.55 -10.69 -6.05
CA ALA A 6 11.60 -9.77 -6.49
C ALA A 6 11.17 -8.87 -7.67
N ILE A 7 10.34 -9.36 -8.58
CA ILE A 7 9.87 -8.57 -9.74
C ILE A 7 8.82 -7.55 -9.32
N LEU A 8 7.88 -7.94 -8.44
CA LEU A 8 6.89 -7.01 -7.85
C LEU A 8 7.57 -5.97 -6.96
N LEU A 9 8.56 -6.39 -6.17
CA LEU A 9 9.38 -5.50 -5.36
C LEU A 9 10.19 -4.54 -6.23
N PHE A 10 10.68 -4.99 -7.38
CA PHE A 10 11.43 -4.16 -8.33
C PHE A 10 10.52 -3.16 -9.04
N MET A 11 9.29 -3.54 -9.42
CA MET A 11 8.29 -2.60 -9.95
C MET A 11 7.85 -1.58 -8.89
N MET A 12 7.59 -2.01 -7.65
CA MET A 12 7.34 -1.10 -6.54
C MET A 12 8.58 -0.25 -6.21
N LEU A 13 9.79 -0.82 -6.26
CA LEU A 13 11.03 -0.08 -6.03
C LEU A 13 11.33 0.94 -7.14
N VAL A 14 10.98 0.67 -8.38
CA VAL A 14 11.07 1.65 -9.47
C VAL A 14 10.04 2.76 -9.27
N LEU A 15 8.83 2.44 -8.82
CA LEU A 15 7.81 3.43 -8.47
C LEU A 15 8.11 4.17 -7.15
N VAL A 16 8.71 3.48 -6.17
CA VAL A 16 9.04 4.03 -4.84
C VAL A 16 10.40 4.73 -4.81
N SER A 17 11.37 4.36 -5.69
CA SER A 17 12.66 5.05 -5.78
C SER A 17 12.59 6.44 -6.42
N LEU A 18 11.41 6.83 -6.89
CA LEU A 18 11.14 8.14 -7.50
C LEU A 18 10.78 9.23 -6.49
N GLY A 19 10.73 8.95 -5.21
CA GLY A 19 10.28 9.96 -4.24
C GLY A 19 11.11 10.13 -3.00
N THR A 20 11.44 11.36 -2.71
CA THR A 20 11.89 11.80 -1.39
C THR A 20 11.71 13.29 -1.11
N ARG A 21 11.15 13.59 0.06
CA ARG A 21 11.06 14.84 0.90
C ARG A 21 10.12 15.97 0.49
N ALA A 22 9.08 16.13 1.29
CA ALA A 22 8.64 17.43 1.80
C ALA A 22 8.00 17.25 3.19
N GLN A 23 8.38 18.10 4.14
CA GLN A 23 7.64 18.25 5.39
C GLN A 23 6.31 18.92 5.07
N GLN A 24 5.20 18.30 5.49
CA GLN A 24 3.91 18.96 5.50
C GLN A 24 3.14 18.56 6.75
N GLN A 25 2.51 19.56 7.34
CA GLN A 25 1.67 19.45 8.53
C GLN A 25 0.60 18.38 8.34
N VAL A 26 0.41 17.59 9.38
CA VAL A 26 -0.60 16.54 9.44
C VAL A 26 -1.96 17.22 9.56
N TYR A 27 -2.76 17.20 8.51
CA TYR A 27 -4.18 17.41 8.63
C TYR A 27 -4.79 16.09 9.08
N PHE A 28 -5.28 16.06 10.32
CA PHE A 28 -6.27 15.08 10.74
C PHE A 28 -7.55 15.39 9.98
N GLY A 29 -8.08 14.41 9.25
CA GLY A 29 -9.41 14.55 8.63
C GLY A 29 -10.46 14.88 9.69
N ASP A 30 -11.59 15.48 9.27
CA ASP A 30 -12.68 15.99 10.10
C ASP A 30 -13.29 14.96 11.07
N SER A 31 -12.56 14.58 12.09
CA SER A 31 -13.05 13.88 13.28
C SER A 31 -12.44 14.58 14.47
N MET A 32 -13.06 15.68 14.84
CA MET A 32 -12.80 16.31 16.13
C MET A 32 -13.37 15.42 17.22
N TYR A 33 -12.51 14.83 18.01
CA TYR A 33 -12.59 14.68 19.47
C TYR A 33 -11.34 13.94 19.91
N VAL A 34 -10.22 14.65 19.94
CA VAL A 34 -9.02 14.13 20.61
C VAL A 34 -9.08 14.64 22.06
N THR A 35 -9.66 13.88 22.93
CA THR A 35 -9.34 14.02 24.35
C THR A 35 -7.96 13.40 24.52
N THR A 36 -6.92 14.22 24.57
CA THR A 36 -5.55 13.78 24.86
C THR A 36 -5.49 13.31 26.30
N MET A 37 -5.87 12.08 26.56
CA MET A 37 -5.45 11.38 27.76
C MET A 37 -4.02 10.92 27.52
N ALA A 38 -3.13 11.21 28.45
CA ALA A 38 -1.79 10.62 28.42
C ALA A 38 -1.96 9.08 28.47
N PRO A 39 -1.42 8.33 27.51
CA PRO A 39 -1.64 6.88 27.47
C PRO A 39 -0.98 6.27 28.71
N LEU A 40 -1.77 5.67 29.58
CA LEU A 40 -1.28 4.91 30.73
C LEU A 40 -1.03 3.44 30.27
N VAL A 41 -0.07 3.24 29.38
CA VAL A 41 0.33 1.88 29.03
C VAL A 41 1.32 1.39 30.08
N VAL A 42 0.85 0.55 31.00
CA VAL A 42 1.71 -0.12 31.99
C VAL A 42 2.40 -1.29 31.27
N THR A 43 3.68 -1.11 30.96
CA THR A 43 4.47 -2.18 30.34
C THR A 43 5.23 -2.98 31.39
N PRO A 44 5.31 -4.31 31.25
CA PRO A 44 6.16 -5.12 32.09
C PRO A 44 7.65 -4.74 31.90
N HIS A 45 8.38 -4.51 32.99
CA HIS A 45 9.85 -4.42 33.00
C HIS A 45 10.50 -3.33 32.13
N GLY A 46 9.86 -2.16 31.94
CA GLY A 46 10.48 -1.05 31.20
C GLY A 46 10.60 -1.27 29.70
N GLU A 47 9.80 -2.16 29.14
CA GLU A 47 9.69 -2.34 27.69
C GLU A 47 9.09 -1.09 27.04
N ASP A 48 9.53 -0.76 25.81
CA ASP A 48 8.95 0.31 25.00
C ASP A 48 7.44 0.05 24.78
N PRO A 49 6.54 0.97 25.23
CA PRO A 49 5.10 0.77 25.16
C PRO A 49 4.59 0.48 23.75
N ALA A 50 5.09 1.19 22.74
CA ALA A 50 4.66 0.98 21.37
C ALA A 50 5.07 -0.41 20.85
N LEU A 51 6.29 -0.85 21.19
CA LEU A 51 6.75 -2.18 20.79
C LEU A 51 5.97 -3.28 21.52
N TYR A 52 5.62 -3.06 22.80
CA TYR A 52 4.76 -3.97 23.55
C TYR A 52 3.39 -4.13 22.88
N ILE A 53 2.70 -3.03 22.58
CA ILE A 53 1.40 -3.05 21.87
C ILE A 53 1.52 -3.82 20.55
N LEU A 54 2.52 -3.52 19.73
CA LEU A 54 2.71 -4.21 18.44
C LEU A 54 3.01 -5.70 18.58
N LYS A 55 3.64 -6.12 19.68
CA LYS A 55 3.82 -7.55 19.99
C LYS A 55 2.49 -8.22 20.35
N GLN A 56 1.63 -7.54 21.13
CA GLN A 56 0.29 -8.07 21.44
C GLN A 56 -0.56 -8.19 20.17
N VAL A 57 -0.56 -7.18 19.30
CA VAL A 57 -1.21 -7.23 17.98
C VAL A 57 -0.73 -8.43 17.18
N ALA A 58 0.59 -8.66 17.07
CA ALA A 58 1.13 -9.78 16.32
C ALA A 58 0.80 -11.14 16.95
N ALA A 59 0.80 -11.24 18.27
CA ALA A 59 0.44 -12.45 19.00
C ALA A 59 -1.05 -12.79 18.78
N ARG A 60 -1.93 -11.81 18.93
CA ARG A 60 -3.38 -11.96 18.71
C ARG A 60 -3.69 -12.34 17.26
N ALA A 61 -3.06 -11.68 16.30
CA ALA A 61 -3.20 -12.00 14.89
C ALA A 61 -2.76 -13.45 14.58
N LYS A 62 -1.65 -13.90 15.16
CA LYS A 62 -1.15 -15.27 15.00
C LYS A 62 -2.11 -16.31 15.58
N GLU A 63 -2.76 -15.99 16.69
CA GLU A 63 -3.79 -16.83 17.33
C GLU A 63 -5.03 -16.90 16.43
N ASN A 64 -5.59 -15.75 16.05
CA ASN A 64 -6.76 -15.66 15.18
C ASN A 64 -6.54 -16.43 13.86
N ALA A 65 -5.38 -16.29 13.25
CA ALA A 65 -5.08 -16.97 11.99
C ALA A 65 -5.13 -18.50 12.04
N LYS A 66 -5.08 -19.13 13.22
CA LYS A 66 -5.17 -20.59 13.38
C LYS A 66 -6.59 -21.13 13.27
N THR A 67 -7.56 -20.32 13.69
CA THR A 67 -8.96 -20.73 13.84
C THR A 67 -9.90 -20.02 12.88
N LEU A 68 -9.49 -18.84 12.42
CA LEU A 68 -10.30 -17.95 11.60
C LEU A 68 -10.69 -18.58 10.25
N GLU A 69 -11.98 -18.49 9.95
CA GLU A 69 -12.60 -18.88 8.70
C GLU A 69 -13.58 -17.79 8.26
N PHE A 70 -13.56 -17.42 6.99
CA PHE A 70 -14.52 -16.47 6.41
C PHE A 70 -14.60 -16.57 4.90
N GLU A 71 -15.70 -16.12 4.36
CA GLU A 71 -15.84 -15.77 2.96
C GLU A 71 -15.69 -14.27 2.78
N ALA A 72 -15.12 -13.84 1.67
CA ALA A 72 -15.00 -12.43 1.37
C ALA A 72 -15.14 -12.15 -0.12
N THR A 73 -15.79 -11.02 -0.44
CA THR A 73 -15.79 -10.44 -1.76
C THR A 73 -14.91 -9.19 -1.72
N VAL A 74 -13.86 -9.18 -2.53
CA VAL A 74 -12.93 -8.05 -2.67
C VAL A 74 -13.20 -7.37 -4.00
N ARG A 75 -13.45 -6.08 -3.96
CA ARG A 75 -13.57 -5.24 -5.15
C ARG A 75 -12.40 -4.28 -5.20
N ASP A 76 -11.55 -4.46 -6.21
CA ASP A 76 -10.39 -3.62 -6.46
C ASP A 76 -10.67 -2.60 -7.55
N VAL A 77 -10.16 -1.39 -7.38
CA VAL A 77 -10.16 -0.33 -8.40
C VAL A 77 -8.73 0.12 -8.62
N MET A 78 -8.24 -0.04 -9.81
CA MET A 78 -6.91 0.41 -10.23
C MET A 78 -7.05 1.44 -11.35
N GLY A 79 -6.48 2.62 -11.15
CA GLY A 79 -6.35 3.65 -12.16
C GLY A 79 -4.88 3.85 -12.53
N CYS A 80 -4.61 3.95 -13.82
CA CYS A 80 -3.28 4.29 -14.34
C CYS A 80 -3.41 5.38 -15.40
N ARG A 81 -2.51 6.37 -15.34
CA ARG A 81 -2.44 7.45 -16.33
C ARG A 81 -1.01 7.69 -16.77
N ASP A 82 -0.81 7.94 -18.05
CA ASP A 82 0.46 8.33 -18.65
C ASP A 82 1.66 7.40 -18.35
N MET A 83 1.42 6.12 -18.12
CA MET A 83 2.43 5.14 -17.74
C MET A 83 3.52 4.92 -18.80
N LYS A 84 3.22 5.22 -20.06
CA LYS A 84 4.16 5.12 -21.21
C LYS A 84 5.44 5.93 -20.97
N ILE A 85 5.35 7.08 -20.32
CA ILE A 85 6.51 7.92 -20.02
C ILE A 85 7.48 7.23 -19.08
N LEU A 86 6.97 6.62 -18.02
CA LEU A 86 7.81 5.88 -17.06
C LEU A 86 8.54 4.75 -17.77
N LEU A 87 7.85 4.00 -18.62
CA LEU A 87 8.47 2.93 -19.38
C LEU A 87 9.53 3.45 -20.37
N ASN A 88 9.25 4.57 -21.06
CA ASN A 88 10.18 5.16 -22.03
C ASN A 88 11.44 5.72 -21.35
N SER A 89 11.35 6.16 -20.13
CA SER A 89 12.46 6.69 -19.34
C SER A 89 13.48 5.64 -18.88
N LEU A 90 13.12 4.35 -18.93
CA LEU A 90 14.02 3.28 -18.53
C LEU A 90 15.20 3.13 -19.51
N PRO A 91 16.43 2.86 -19.00
CA PRO A 91 17.58 2.51 -19.84
C PRO A 91 17.27 1.30 -20.72
N LYS A 92 17.78 1.29 -21.97
CA LYS A 92 17.52 0.21 -22.94
C LYS A 92 17.81 -1.18 -22.37
N GLY A 93 18.93 -1.36 -21.63
CA GLY A 93 19.27 -2.66 -21.01
C GLY A 93 18.28 -3.09 -19.93
N ILE A 94 17.84 -2.16 -19.05
CA ILE A 94 16.83 -2.45 -18.01
C ILE A 94 15.49 -2.78 -18.67
N LYS A 95 15.09 -2.00 -19.68
CA LYS A 95 13.87 -2.22 -20.46
C LYS A 95 13.87 -3.61 -21.12
N PHE A 96 15.01 -4.04 -21.67
CA PHE A 96 15.17 -5.35 -22.30
C PHE A 96 15.04 -6.49 -21.27
N ILE A 97 15.77 -6.42 -20.12
CA ILE A 97 15.68 -7.41 -19.05
C ILE A 97 14.26 -7.48 -18.48
N MET A 98 13.63 -6.33 -18.24
CA MET A 98 12.26 -6.25 -17.76
C MET A 98 11.31 -6.90 -18.77
N LYS A 99 11.45 -6.60 -20.06
CA LYS A 99 10.64 -7.20 -21.13
C LYS A 99 10.74 -8.73 -21.16
N ILE A 100 11.95 -9.28 -21.02
CA ILE A 100 12.17 -10.74 -20.96
C ILE A 100 11.50 -11.32 -19.73
N ALA A 101 11.79 -10.78 -18.52
CA ALA A 101 11.26 -11.29 -17.27
C ALA A 101 9.72 -11.27 -17.25
N MET A 102 9.12 -10.23 -17.80
CA MET A 102 7.68 -10.07 -17.81
C MET A 102 7.01 -10.87 -18.92
N LYS A 103 7.67 -11.10 -20.06
CA LYS A 103 7.19 -12.06 -21.07
C LYS A 103 7.17 -13.47 -20.50
N MET A 104 8.21 -13.88 -19.77
CA MET A 104 8.27 -15.19 -19.12
C MET A 104 7.21 -15.39 -18.04
N SER A 105 6.79 -14.32 -17.36
CA SER A 105 5.71 -14.36 -16.35
C SER A 105 4.31 -14.18 -16.95
N GLY A 106 4.19 -13.90 -18.25
CA GLY A 106 2.92 -13.57 -18.90
C GLY A 106 2.39 -12.18 -18.60
N MET A 107 3.15 -11.36 -17.87
CA MET A 107 2.72 -10.02 -17.42
C MET A 107 2.99 -8.91 -18.44
N TRP A 108 3.71 -9.19 -19.52
CA TRP A 108 4.06 -8.16 -20.51
C TRP A 108 2.82 -7.57 -21.18
N SER A 109 1.83 -8.40 -21.51
CA SER A 109 0.56 -7.94 -22.09
C SER A 109 -0.19 -6.93 -21.22
N LEU A 110 -0.07 -7.06 -19.89
CA LEU A 110 -0.66 -6.11 -18.95
C LEU A 110 0.07 -4.76 -18.98
N ILE A 111 1.40 -4.78 -19.08
CA ILE A 111 2.18 -3.54 -19.22
C ILE A 111 1.87 -2.87 -20.57
N ASP A 112 1.80 -3.65 -21.66
CA ASP A 112 1.43 -3.10 -22.96
C ASP A 112 0.06 -2.43 -22.91
N TYR A 113 -0.90 -3.01 -22.16
CA TYR A 113 -2.21 -2.40 -21.93
C TYR A 113 -2.11 -1.05 -21.17
N PHE A 114 -1.45 -1.02 -20.01
CA PHE A 114 -1.31 0.21 -19.21
C PHE A 114 -0.45 1.28 -19.88
N THR A 115 0.48 0.91 -20.73
CA THR A 115 1.35 1.88 -21.43
C THR A 115 0.86 2.23 -22.83
N GLY A 116 0.00 1.41 -23.43
CA GLY A 116 -0.62 1.67 -24.73
C GLY A 116 -1.70 2.75 -24.65
N ASN A 117 -2.33 2.90 -23.49
CA ASN A 117 -3.43 3.82 -23.28
C ASN A 117 -3.00 5.01 -22.41
N LYS A 118 -3.59 6.18 -22.65
CA LYS A 118 -3.28 7.40 -21.91
C LYS A 118 -3.81 7.32 -20.49
N GLU A 119 -5.01 6.81 -20.33
CA GLU A 119 -5.70 6.59 -19.07
C GLU A 119 -6.39 5.24 -19.09
N VAL A 120 -6.34 4.52 -17.99
CA VAL A 120 -6.95 3.21 -17.84
C VAL A 120 -7.51 3.10 -16.43
N ASN A 121 -8.78 2.73 -16.34
CA ASN A 121 -9.41 2.31 -15.10
C ASN A 121 -9.84 0.85 -15.23
N VAL A 122 -9.54 0.05 -14.21
CA VAL A 122 -9.94 -1.35 -14.14
C VAL A 122 -10.58 -1.62 -12.81
N ILE A 123 -11.77 -2.18 -12.84
CA ILE A 123 -12.50 -2.64 -11.66
C ILE A 123 -12.56 -4.16 -11.71
N THR A 124 -12.04 -4.80 -10.68
CA THR A 124 -12.10 -6.26 -10.54
C THR A 124 -12.85 -6.65 -9.28
N GLU A 125 -13.45 -7.82 -9.32
CA GLU A 125 -14.10 -8.43 -8.16
C GLU A 125 -13.62 -9.87 -8.02
N CYS A 126 -13.36 -10.26 -6.78
CA CYS A 126 -12.85 -11.57 -6.44
C CYS A 126 -13.60 -12.10 -5.22
N ASP A 127 -14.20 -13.29 -5.35
CA ASP A 127 -14.72 -14.04 -4.22
C ASP A 127 -13.65 -15.00 -3.72
N MET A 128 -13.48 -15.05 -2.41
CA MET A 128 -12.48 -15.88 -1.77
C MET A 128 -12.98 -16.51 -0.50
N TYR A 129 -12.42 -17.68 -0.20
CA TYR A 129 -12.58 -18.38 1.06
C TYR A 129 -11.25 -18.41 1.81
N PHE A 130 -11.27 -17.99 3.07
CA PHE A 130 -10.12 -18.02 3.95
C PHE A 130 -10.33 -19.09 5.03
N TYR A 131 -9.35 -19.98 5.15
CA TYR A 131 -9.33 -21.00 6.17
C TYR A 131 -7.91 -21.21 6.69
N ARG A 132 -7.70 -20.96 7.98
CA ARG A 132 -6.44 -21.22 8.66
C ARG A 132 -5.21 -20.73 7.87
N LYS A 133 -5.15 -19.45 7.53
CA LYS A 133 -4.10 -18.77 6.72
C LYS A 133 -4.07 -19.12 5.24
N LYS A 134 -4.89 -20.05 4.77
CA LYS A 134 -4.99 -20.38 3.35
C LYS A 134 -6.08 -19.56 2.70
N ILE A 135 -5.85 -19.14 1.48
CA ILE A 135 -6.87 -18.52 0.65
C ILE A 135 -7.12 -19.43 -0.53
N GLN A 136 -8.37 -19.68 -0.77
CA GLN A 136 -8.90 -20.25 -1.99
C GLN A 136 -9.67 -19.17 -2.74
N LEU A 137 -9.28 -18.91 -3.99
CA LEU A 137 -10.01 -18.02 -4.87
C LEU A 137 -11.11 -18.83 -5.55
N GLU A 138 -12.34 -18.36 -5.41
CA GLU A 138 -13.52 -19.06 -5.96
C GLU A 138 -13.93 -18.47 -7.29
N ARG A 139 -13.95 -17.15 -7.37
CA ARG A 139 -14.37 -16.42 -8.56
C ARG A 139 -13.53 -15.17 -8.74
N GLN A 140 -13.15 -14.91 -9.98
CA GLN A 140 -12.47 -13.67 -10.37
C GLN A 140 -13.11 -13.13 -11.63
N GLN A 141 -13.51 -11.86 -11.62
CA GLN A 141 -14.12 -11.20 -12.77
C GLN A 141 -13.66 -9.75 -12.90
N ILE A 142 -13.61 -9.27 -14.12
CA ILE A 142 -13.51 -7.85 -14.42
C ILE A 142 -14.93 -7.30 -14.46
N MET A 143 -15.19 -6.29 -13.66
CA MET A 143 -16.48 -5.60 -13.60
C MET A 143 -16.54 -4.46 -14.60
N ASP A 144 -15.39 -3.81 -14.82
CA ASP A 144 -15.25 -2.70 -15.74
C ASP A 144 -13.79 -2.54 -16.15
N ALA A 145 -13.54 -2.23 -17.43
CA ALA A 145 -12.22 -1.91 -17.95
C ALA A 145 -12.34 -0.93 -19.13
N ASP A 146 -11.73 0.21 -19.01
CA ASP A 146 -11.66 1.22 -20.04
C ASP A 146 -10.19 1.50 -20.42
N PRO A 147 -9.76 1.17 -21.63
CA PRO A 147 -10.44 0.44 -22.70
C PRO A 147 -10.54 -1.08 -22.47
N GLU A 148 -11.21 -1.79 -23.35
CA GLU A 148 -11.43 -3.24 -23.23
C GLU A 148 -10.13 -4.05 -23.19
N MET A 149 -10.06 -5.00 -22.25
CA MET A 149 -8.91 -5.89 -22.07
C MET A 149 -9.07 -7.18 -22.85
N THR A 150 -7.97 -7.65 -23.42
CA THR A 150 -7.91 -9.00 -24.01
C THR A 150 -7.84 -10.05 -22.90
N GLU A 151 -8.29 -11.28 -23.22
CA GLU A 151 -8.22 -12.42 -22.27
C GLU A 151 -6.82 -12.62 -21.68
N LYS A 152 -5.77 -12.38 -22.46
CA LYS A 152 -4.39 -12.48 -22.03
C LYS A 152 -4.02 -11.44 -20.98
N GLN A 153 -4.55 -10.23 -21.09
CA GLN A 153 -4.38 -9.14 -20.14
C GLN A 153 -5.18 -9.39 -18.86
N VAL A 154 -6.41 -9.86 -19.00
CA VAL A 154 -7.28 -10.31 -17.89
C VAL A 154 -6.57 -11.36 -17.05
N ASN A 155 -6.09 -12.43 -17.68
CA ASN A 155 -5.36 -13.51 -16.98
C ASN A 155 -4.07 -13.02 -16.32
N ALA A 156 -3.38 -12.03 -16.90
CA ALA A 156 -2.20 -11.43 -16.28
C ALA A 156 -2.56 -10.56 -15.07
N LEU A 157 -3.64 -9.80 -15.14
CA LEU A 157 -4.14 -8.97 -14.04
C LEU A 157 -4.45 -9.83 -12.80
N PHE A 158 -5.21 -10.90 -12.94
CA PHE A 158 -5.55 -11.79 -11.82
C PHE A 158 -4.35 -12.51 -11.20
N LYS A 159 -3.27 -12.71 -11.94
CA LYS A 159 -2.00 -13.21 -11.38
C LYS A 159 -1.32 -12.21 -10.45
N VAL A 160 -1.58 -10.92 -10.62
CA VAL A 160 -0.98 -9.83 -9.84
C VAL A 160 -1.81 -9.50 -8.61
N THR A 161 -3.12 -9.55 -8.72
CA THR A 161 -4.07 -9.07 -7.71
C THR A 161 -4.43 -10.09 -6.62
N ASN A 162 -3.56 -11.07 -6.33
CA ASN A 162 -3.74 -12.00 -5.22
C ASN A 162 -3.73 -11.26 -3.88
N PHE A 163 -4.87 -10.69 -3.53
CA PHE A 163 -5.07 -9.97 -2.29
C PHE A 163 -5.42 -10.95 -1.15
N ASN A 164 -4.70 -10.83 -0.04
CA ASN A 164 -5.03 -11.53 1.19
C ASN A 164 -5.36 -10.49 2.26
N PRO A 165 -6.64 -10.33 2.66
CA PRO A 165 -7.04 -9.34 3.64
C PRO A 165 -6.30 -9.48 4.96
N PHE A 166 -6.10 -10.71 5.44
CA PHE A 166 -5.42 -10.97 6.69
C PHE A 166 -3.94 -10.54 6.62
N THR A 167 -3.23 -10.91 5.57
CA THR A 167 -1.81 -10.53 5.42
C THR A 167 -1.63 -9.05 5.08
N ALA A 168 -2.63 -8.40 4.50
CA ALA A 168 -2.62 -6.97 4.26
C ALA A 168 -2.51 -6.17 5.56
N LEU A 169 -3.11 -6.68 6.63
CA LEU A 169 -3.10 -6.04 7.95
C LEU A 169 -2.04 -6.63 8.90
N TYR A 170 -1.87 -7.96 8.90
CA TYR A 170 -1.07 -8.68 9.88
C TYR A 170 0.12 -9.46 9.29
N GLY A 171 0.50 -9.20 8.04
CA GLY A 171 1.64 -9.88 7.42
C GLY A 171 2.98 -9.53 8.08
N ASP A 172 3.89 -10.50 8.09
CA ASP A 172 5.24 -10.36 8.69
C ASP A 172 6.07 -9.25 8.02
N ASP A 173 5.74 -8.86 6.80
CA ASP A 173 6.38 -7.81 6.02
C ASP A 173 5.77 -6.42 6.26
N ARG A 174 4.77 -6.32 7.12
CA ARG A 174 4.17 -5.02 7.45
C ARG A 174 5.12 -4.19 8.32
N ARG A 175 5.16 -2.90 8.08
CA ARG A 175 6.04 -1.94 8.77
C ARG A 175 5.81 -1.88 10.28
N TRP A 176 4.60 -2.21 10.69
CA TRP A 176 4.19 -2.30 12.10
C TRP A 176 4.32 -3.70 12.70
N HIS A 177 4.72 -4.70 11.92
CA HIS A 177 5.09 -5.98 12.50
C HIS A 177 6.33 -5.81 13.41
N PRO A 178 6.40 -6.44 14.60
CA PRO A 178 7.46 -6.20 15.57
C PRO A 178 8.88 -6.32 15.03
N LYS A 179 9.11 -7.17 14.03
CA LYS A 179 10.42 -7.33 13.36
C LYS A 179 10.84 -6.08 12.60
N GLU A 180 9.89 -5.40 11.94
CA GLU A 180 10.12 -4.22 11.12
C GLU A 180 9.97 -2.92 11.93
N ALA A 181 9.10 -2.93 12.93
CA ALA A 181 8.70 -1.77 13.74
C ALA A 181 9.88 -1.09 14.44
N LYS A 182 10.89 -1.85 14.87
CA LYS A 182 12.12 -1.31 15.49
C LYS A 182 12.82 -0.30 14.56
N GLY A 183 12.80 -0.56 13.24
CA GLY A 183 13.38 0.34 12.27
C GLY A 183 12.58 1.63 12.03
N PHE A 184 11.31 1.66 12.44
CA PHE A 184 10.42 2.82 12.32
C PHE A 184 10.39 3.69 13.61
N GLY A 185 10.88 3.18 14.73
CA GLY A 185 10.90 3.91 15.99
C GLY A 185 9.49 4.35 16.43
N PHE A 186 8.53 3.44 16.41
CA PHE A 186 7.17 3.73 16.85
C PHE A 186 7.12 4.21 18.28
N LYS A 187 6.25 5.17 18.54
CA LYS A 187 5.92 5.70 19.87
C LYS A 187 4.41 5.75 20.02
N VAL A 188 3.91 5.55 21.23
CA VAL A 188 2.52 5.87 21.56
C VAL A 188 2.42 7.39 21.63
N VAL A 189 1.54 7.96 20.80
CA VAL A 189 1.38 9.41 20.67
C VAL A 189 0.10 9.93 21.30
N GLY A 190 -0.81 9.04 21.67
CA GLY A 190 -2.06 9.34 22.36
C GLY A 190 -2.98 8.15 22.41
N ALA A 191 -4.14 8.35 22.98
CA ALA A 191 -5.29 7.45 22.90
C ALA A 191 -6.53 8.27 22.55
N LEU A 192 -7.52 7.63 21.93
CA LEU A 192 -8.81 8.23 21.61
C LEU A 192 -9.93 7.22 21.90
N GLU A 193 -11.13 7.72 22.10
CA GLU A 193 -12.32 6.88 22.21
C GLU A 193 -13.19 7.08 20.98
N GLU A 194 -13.56 5.99 20.34
CA GLU A 194 -14.40 5.98 19.14
C GLU A 194 -15.33 4.76 19.20
N ASP A 195 -16.64 4.99 19.08
CA ASP A 195 -17.67 3.95 19.16
C ASP A 195 -17.64 3.12 20.46
N GLY A 196 -17.21 3.71 21.58
CA GLY A 196 -17.06 3.03 22.87
C GLY A 196 -15.80 2.15 22.99
N GLU A 197 -14.91 2.22 22.02
CA GLU A 197 -13.61 1.52 22.03
C GLU A 197 -12.50 2.51 22.40
N VAL A 198 -11.60 2.12 23.30
CA VAL A 198 -10.36 2.85 23.57
C VAL A 198 -9.31 2.40 22.54
N ILE A 199 -8.72 3.37 21.88
CA ILE A 199 -7.82 3.13 20.74
C ILE A 199 -6.48 3.81 21.02
N ASP A 200 -5.43 3.01 21.15
CA ASP A 200 -4.07 3.49 21.20
C ASP A 200 -3.60 3.99 19.84
N VAL A 201 -3.01 5.17 19.79
CA VAL A 201 -2.46 5.75 18.58
C VAL A 201 -0.93 5.68 18.60
N LEU A 202 -0.38 4.88 17.70
CA LEU A 202 1.06 4.72 17.55
C LEU A 202 1.54 5.42 16.28
N SER A 203 2.65 6.14 16.35
CA SER A 203 3.26 6.77 15.19
C SER A 203 4.74 6.43 15.10
N GLY A 204 5.18 6.04 13.92
CA GLY A 204 6.58 5.74 13.63
C GLY A 204 6.99 6.32 12.28
N GLN A 205 8.28 6.58 12.13
CA GLN A 205 8.83 7.14 10.90
C GLN A 205 10.15 6.47 10.57
N LYS A 206 10.29 6.08 9.29
CA LYS A 206 11.57 5.64 8.73
C LYS A 206 11.79 6.35 7.41
N ASP A 207 12.96 6.94 7.26
CA ASP A 207 13.29 7.80 6.12
C ASP A 207 12.22 8.89 5.97
N ARG A 208 11.36 8.75 4.98
CA ARG A 208 10.32 9.72 4.62
C ARG A 208 8.90 9.15 4.70
N THR A 209 8.80 7.92 5.12
CA THR A 209 7.51 7.29 5.35
C THR A 209 7.15 7.41 6.81
N LYS A 210 6.06 8.10 7.10
CA LYS A 210 5.41 8.11 8.40
C LYS A 210 4.26 7.10 8.37
N VAL A 211 4.13 6.34 9.44
CA VAL A 211 3.05 5.37 9.63
C VAL A 211 2.38 5.68 10.96
N THR A 212 1.05 5.80 10.95
CA THR A 212 0.24 5.92 12.16
C THR A 212 -0.70 4.72 12.22
N ILE A 213 -0.80 4.09 13.38
CA ILE A 213 -1.57 2.88 13.59
C ILE A 213 -2.51 3.12 14.77
N PHE A 214 -3.75 2.69 14.60
CA PHE A 214 -4.82 2.80 15.56
C PHE A 214 -5.16 1.39 16.04
N VAL A 215 -4.83 1.09 17.30
CA VAL A 215 -4.97 -0.24 17.90
C VAL A 215 -6.03 -0.19 18.97
N VAL A 216 -7.04 -1.05 18.89
CA VAL A 216 -8.07 -1.19 19.92
C VAL A 216 -7.49 -1.92 21.13
N GLU A 217 -7.60 -1.33 22.31
CA GLU A 217 -6.88 -1.76 23.50
C GLU A 217 -7.25 -3.18 23.94
N ASP A 218 -8.53 -3.49 24.05
CA ASP A 218 -8.99 -4.77 24.59
C ASP A 218 -8.78 -5.96 23.63
N SER A 219 -8.95 -5.72 22.33
CA SER A 219 -8.90 -6.77 21.31
C SER A 219 -7.53 -6.94 20.65
N TRP A 220 -6.63 -5.94 20.83
CA TRP A 220 -5.37 -5.81 20.08
C TRP A 220 -5.59 -5.82 18.56
N GLY A 221 -6.77 -5.41 18.13
CA GLY A 221 -7.14 -5.29 16.72
C GLY A 221 -6.63 -3.97 16.14
N ILE A 222 -6.15 -3.98 14.91
CA ILE A 222 -5.83 -2.74 14.19
C ILE A 222 -7.10 -2.23 13.54
N LYS A 223 -7.60 -1.06 13.96
CA LYS A 223 -8.79 -0.41 13.38
C LYS A 223 -8.45 0.41 12.14
N ARG A 224 -7.27 1.05 12.13
CA ARG A 224 -6.84 1.89 11.00
C ARG A 224 -5.32 1.94 10.90
N VAL A 225 -4.81 2.02 9.68
CA VAL A 225 -3.41 2.35 9.40
C VAL A 225 -3.36 3.47 8.38
N GLU A 226 -2.66 4.52 8.72
CA GLU A 226 -2.38 5.64 7.82
C GLU A 226 -0.90 5.68 7.51
N TYR A 227 -0.57 5.91 6.26
CA TYR A 227 0.80 6.21 5.92
C TYR A 227 0.90 7.37 4.97
N THR A 228 1.91 8.17 5.21
CA THR A 228 2.25 9.36 4.45
C THR A 228 3.65 9.21 3.91
N HIS A 229 3.77 9.39 2.62
CA HIS A 229 5.03 9.47 1.90
C HIS A 229 4.94 10.68 0.97
N PRO A 230 6.05 11.36 0.63
CA PRO A 230 6.02 12.49 -0.30
C PRO A 230 5.29 12.23 -1.61
N MET A 231 5.31 10.99 -2.09
CA MET A 231 4.66 10.59 -3.34
C MET A 231 3.18 10.19 -3.18
N GLY A 232 2.68 10.08 -1.97
CA GLY A 232 1.29 9.69 -1.75
C GLY A 232 0.96 9.40 -0.31
N THR A 233 -0.32 9.30 -0.07
CA THR A 233 -0.90 8.89 1.22
C THR A 233 -1.69 7.61 1.03
N GLY A 234 -1.77 6.80 2.07
CA GLY A 234 -2.57 5.60 2.09
C GLY A 234 -3.33 5.48 3.40
N ILE A 235 -4.57 5.05 3.32
CA ILE A 235 -5.42 4.76 4.47
C ILE A 235 -5.96 3.35 4.30
N LEU A 236 -5.71 2.52 5.29
CA LEU A 236 -6.30 1.20 5.44
C LEU A 236 -7.25 1.25 6.63
N GLU A 237 -8.49 0.92 6.40
CA GLU A 237 -9.51 0.84 7.45
C GLU A 237 -9.87 -0.62 7.69
N ALA A 238 -10.01 -1.00 8.94
CA ALA A 238 -10.45 -2.32 9.36
C ALA A 238 -11.63 -2.19 10.33
N LYS A 239 -12.43 -3.23 10.39
CA LYS A 239 -13.59 -3.31 11.31
C LYS A 239 -13.58 -4.63 12.04
N ASN A 240 -14.21 -4.65 13.20
CA ASN A 240 -14.55 -5.88 13.89
C ASN A 240 -15.56 -6.66 13.03
N VAL A 241 -15.15 -7.81 12.56
CA VAL A 241 -15.99 -8.70 11.73
C VAL A 241 -16.69 -9.78 12.57
N GLY A 242 -16.60 -9.67 13.88
CA GLY A 242 -17.07 -10.60 14.88
C GLY A 242 -15.93 -11.25 15.66
N HIS A 243 -16.22 -11.71 16.88
CA HIS A 243 -15.26 -12.41 17.76
C HIS A 243 -13.98 -11.61 18.07
N ASP A 244 -14.08 -10.28 18.15
CA ASP A 244 -12.95 -9.35 18.33
C ASP A 244 -11.83 -9.53 17.29
N VAL A 245 -12.22 -9.86 16.06
CA VAL A 245 -11.31 -9.97 14.93
C VAL A 245 -11.49 -8.77 14.03
N TYR A 246 -10.42 -7.96 13.90
CA TYR A 246 -10.39 -6.84 12.98
C TYR A 246 -9.79 -7.27 11.64
N LEU A 247 -10.52 -7.01 10.55
CA LEU A 247 -10.07 -7.27 9.19
C LEU A 247 -10.25 -6.02 8.31
N PRO A 248 -9.39 -5.82 7.31
CA PRO A 248 -9.44 -4.64 6.44
C PRO A 248 -10.72 -4.63 5.61
N VAL A 249 -11.48 -3.56 5.70
CA VAL A 249 -12.71 -3.36 4.91
C VAL A 249 -12.49 -2.40 3.76
N SER A 250 -11.50 -1.52 3.85
CA SER A 250 -11.14 -0.62 2.77
C SER A 250 -9.66 -0.27 2.78
N TYR A 251 -9.15 0.03 1.59
CA TYR A 251 -7.86 0.65 1.38
C TYR A 251 -7.97 1.69 0.30
N ARG A 252 -7.31 2.81 0.48
CA ARG A 252 -7.23 3.87 -0.50
C ARG A 252 -5.84 4.48 -0.53
N MET A 253 -5.24 4.47 -1.70
CA MET A 253 -4.00 5.18 -1.96
C MET A 253 -4.30 6.40 -2.83
N ARG A 254 -3.80 7.56 -2.41
CA ARG A 254 -3.88 8.82 -3.17
C ARG A 254 -2.46 9.34 -3.41
N PRO A 255 -2.04 9.49 -4.65
CA PRO A 255 -0.78 10.15 -4.96
C PRO A 255 -0.88 11.65 -4.66
N ASN A 256 0.18 12.22 -4.08
CA ASN A 256 0.20 13.65 -3.70
C ASN A 256 0.34 14.59 -4.89
N TYR A 257 0.63 14.08 -6.06
CA TYR A 257 0.83 14.85 -7.29
C TYR A 257 -0.40 14.87 -8.20
N THR A 258 -1.51 14.20 -7.83
CA THR A 258 -2.75 14.22 -8.61
C THR A 258 -3.33 15.64 -8.64
N GLY A 259 -3.57 16.17 -9.84
CA GLY A 259 -4.09 17.52 -10.04
C GLY A 259 -3.08 18.64 -9.91
N LEU A 260 -1.80 18.34 -9.70
CA LEU A 260 -0.76 19.38 -9.80
C LEU A 260 -0.52 19.75 -11.28
N PRO A 261 -0.32 21.05 -11.58
CA PRO A 261 0.18 21.47 -12.89
C PRO A 261 1.51 20.76 -13.23
N ALA A 262 1.76 20.51 -14.51
CA ALA A 262 2.97 19.81 -14.97
C ALA A 262 4.26 20.40 -14.42
N ASP A 263 4.39 21.74 -14.40
CA ASP A 263 5.55 22.44 -13.84
C ASP A 263 5.73 22.17 -12.35
N SER A 264 4.63 22.10 -11.59
CA SER A 264 4.67 21.81 -10.15
C SER A 264 5.08 20.36 -9.90
N LEU A 265 4.61 19.43 -10.72
CA LEU A 265 5.02 18.04 -10.68
C LEU A 265 6.51 17.90 -11.00
N GLN A 266 6.99 18.54 -12.05
CA GLN A 266 8.41 18.55 -12.41
C GLN A 266 9.27 19.12 -11.29
N LYS A 267 8.86 20.25 -10.68
CA LYS A 267 9.55 20.84 -9.53
C LYS A 267 9.58 19.88 -8.34
N LEU A 268 8.47 19.20 -8.08
CA LEU A 268 8.38 18.19 -7.01
C LEU A 268 9.35 17.04 -7.28
N ILE A 269 9.31 16.46 -8.47
CA ILE A 269 10.20 15.37 -8.88
C ILE A 269 11.67 15.80 -8.79
N ARG A 270 12.04 16.98 -9.31
CA ARG A 270 13.41 17.52 -9.23
C ARG A 270 13.85 17.75 -7.78
N LYS A 271 12.99 18.31 -6.94
CA LYS A 271 13.26 18.50 -5.51
C LYS A 271 13.52 17.18 -4.81
N GLU A 272 12.71 16.20 -5.14
CA GLU A 272 12.83 14.85 -4.60
C GLU A 272 14.12 14.16 -5.02
N LEU A 273 14.55 14.35 -6.25
CA LEU A 273 15.79 13.81 -6.79
C LEU A 273 17.05 14.40 -6.16
N ASN A 274 17.01 15.69 -5.88
CA ASN A 274 18.16 16.43 -5.35
C ASN A 274 18.29 16.33 -3.83
N SER A 275 17.33 15.70 -3.15
CA SER A 275 17.24 15.72 -1.69
C SER A 275 18.15 14.74 -0.95
N GLY A 276 19.30 14.41 -1.53
CA GLY A 276 20.46 14.07 -0.72
C GLY A 276 20.68 12.59 -0.34
N GLN A 277 20.00 11.62 -0.91
CA GLN A 277 20.52 10.25 -0.89
C GLN A 277 21.49 10.03 -2.05
N LYS A 278 22.63 9.39 -1.79
CA LYS A 278 23.57 8.96 -2.83
C LYS A 278 22.88 7.94 -3.74
N MET A 279 22.07 8.40 -4.69
CA MET A 279 21.51 7.52 -5.70
C MET A 279 22.62 6.85 -6.47
N LYS A 280 22.55 5.54 -6.64
CA LYS A 280 23.46 4.80 -7.51
C LYS A 280 23.46 5.45 -8.90
N ARG A 281 24.61 5.46 -9.58
CA ARG A 281 24.81 6.07 -10.91
C ARG A 281 23.70 5.74 -11.92
N THR A 282 23.13 4.53 -11.83
CA THR A 282 22.01 4.07 -12.66
C THR A 282 20.71 4.81 -12.34
N GLY A 283 20.36 5.01 -11.06
CA GLY A 283 19.18 5.76 -10.66
C GLY A 283 19.21 7.20 -11.17
N ARG A 284 20.35 7.90 -11.01
CA ARG A 284 20.54 9.25 -11.56
C ARG A 284 20.35 9.33 -13.07
N ARG A 285 20.80 8.29 -13.82
CA ARG A 285 20.60 8.25 -15.28
C ARG A 285 19.14 8.03 -15.67
N ILE A 286 18.42 7.17 -14.94
CA ILE A 286 16.98 6.95 -15.15
C ILE A 286 16.25 8.26 -14.96
N MET A 287 16.51 8.94 -13.87
CA MET A 287 15.82 10.17 -13.50
C MET A 287 16.08 11.31 -14.50
N LYS A 288 17.32 11.49 -14.92
CA LYS A 288 17.64 12.48 -15.96
C LYS A 288 16.86 12.21 -17.27
N ARG A 289 16.49 10.98 -17.54
CA ARG A 289 15.64 10.63 -18.69
C ARG A 289 14.16 10.90 -18.43
N VAL A 290 13.67 10.60 -17.23
CA VAL A 290 12.31 10.97 -16.79
C VAL A 290 12.12 12.48 -16.92
N ASP A 291 13.05 13.25 -16.39
CA ASP A 291 13.08 14.71 -16.49
C ASP A 291 12.97 15.18 -17.94
N LYS A 292 13.84 14.63 -18.80
CA LYS A 292 13.85 14.97 -20.23
C LYS A 292 12.55 14.59 -20.96
N GLU A 293 11.90 13.49 -20.58
CA GLU A 293 10.63 13.10 -21.20
C GLU A 293 9.47 13.96 -20.67
N LEU A 294 9.49 14.34 -19.40
CA LEU A 294 8.52 15.28 -18.83
C LEU A 294 8.67 16.69 -19.42
N ASP A 295 9.92 17.17 -19.61
CA ASP A 295 10.18 18.47 -20.26
C ASP A 295 9.62 18.55 -21.69
N LYS A 296 9.57 17.41 -22.39
CA LYS A 296 8.98 17.34 -23.75
C LYS A 296 7.47 17.25 -23.77
N ASN A 297 6.89 16.81 -22.67
CA ASN A 297 5.46 16.54 -22.54
C ASN A 297 4.93 17.21 -21.25
N PRO A 298 4.77 18.53 -21.24
CA PRO A 298 4.44 19.28 -20.02
C PRO A 298 3.06 18.92 -19.44
N ASP A 299 2.13 18.43 -20.26
CA ASP A 299 0.76 18.07 -19.87
C ASP A 299 0.63 16.64 -19.31
N VAL A 300 1.75 15.93 -19.22
CA VAL A 300 1.74 14.53 -18.81
C VAL A 300 1.99 14.39 -17.31
N SER A 301 1.12 13.66 -16.65
CA SER A 301 1.17 13.40 -15.22
C SER A 301 1.03 11.90 -14.95
N PRO A 302 2.15 11.12 -15.00
CA PRO A 302 2.08 9.70 -14.73
C PRO A 302 1.56 9.45 -13.31
N ASN A 303 0.53 8.62 -13.22
CA ASN A 303 -0.19 8.38 -11.99
C ASN A 303 -0.66 6.93 -11.89
N VAL A 304 -0.67 6.39 -10.68
CA VAL A 304 -1.28 5.11 -10.34
C VAL A 304 -2.10 5.28 -9.08
N THR A 305 -3.38 5.02 -9.17
CA THR A 305 -4.28 4.98 -8.02
C THR A 305 -4.69 3.54 -7.75
N PHE A 306 -4.87 3.21 -6.50
CA PHE A 306 -5.33 1.89 -6.09
C PHE A 306 -6.23 2.02 -4.87
N SER A 307 -7.37 1.34 -4.93
CA SER A 307 -8.25 1.19 -3.77
C SER A 307 -8.93 -0.17 -3.81
N TYR A 308 -9.31 -0.65 -2.64
CA TYR A 308 -10.17 -1.82 -2.55
C TYR A 308 -11.22 -1.66 -1.45
N LYS A 309 -12.30 -2.46 -1.60
CA LYS A 309 -13.30 -2.70 -0.55
C LYS A 309 -13.46 -4.18 -0.35
N VAL A 310 -13.70 -4.60 0.90
CA VAL A 310 -13.90 -6.01 1.25
C VAL A 310 -15.20 -6.15 2.03
N ASN A 311 -16.04 -7.09 1.60
CA ASN A 311 -17.24 -7.49 2.28
C ASN A 311 -17.04 -8.91 2.83
N TYR A 312 -17.21 -9.09 4.13
CA TYR A 312 -17.05 -10.38 4.82
C TYR A 312 -18.40 -11.06 5.06
N ARG A 313 -18.40 -12.39 4.96
CA ARG A 313 -19.54 -13.25 5.24
C ARG A 313 -19.05 -14.49 5.98
N ASN A 314 -19.97 -15.11 6.74
CA ASN A 314 -19.74 -16.40 7.39
C ASN A 314 -18.46 -16.45 8.24
N VAL A 315 -18.19 -15.37 8.98
CA VAL A 315 -17.00 -15.30 9.83
C VAL A 315 -17.17 -16.22 11.02
N LYS A 316 -16.22 -17.14 11.18
CA LYS A 316 -16.12 -18.08 12.30
C LYS A 316 -14.73 -18.04 12.91
N LYS A 317 -14.65 -18.38 14.21
CA LYS A 317 -13.39 -18.41 14.95
C LYS A 317 -13.29 -19.68 15.78
#